data_f7eff4abfde158d14063b28d9518cc81
#
_entry.id   f7eff4abfde158d14063b28d9518cc81
#
_cell.length_a   1.000
_cell.length_b   1.000
_cell.length_c   1.000
_cell.angle_alpha   90.00
_cell.angle_beta   90.00
_cell.angle_gamma   90.00
#
_symmetry.space_group_name_H-M   'P 1'
#
loop_
_entity.id
_entity.type
_entity.pdbx_description
1 polymer ?
#
loop_
_entity_poly.entity_id
_entity_poly.type
_entity_poly.pdbx_seq_one_letter_code
_entity_poly.pdbx_strand_id
1 'polypeptide(L)'
;MVDPAPETTSKILLPIITSADLGWKSITVAEFKLPPGNSNFTPDLEHTIALCLAPKPYRIWQAIGDRNYSGIYSKGDISLSPAKLPCSYKVYGDDHYLEIKIPIPVLERVATEVMNRDLNRLELRTEFRDRHPQIEQLAMILRSELHRGKDGMGQLYIDSLANALMVNVLRDYSIIKPQATIYEGGLSDRSLFQAIEYIDHHLSQSIKLEDLSNHVGISKFHFSRLFKNSLLHHILMGSYTQRFFE
;
A
#
# COMPACT_ATOMS: atom_id res chain seq x y z
N MET A 1 25.99 0.09 21.12
CA MET A 1 25.32 0.77 22.23
C MET A 1 23.97 1.18 21.69
N VAL A 2 22.88 0.52 22.12
CA VAL A 2 21.51 0.82 21.67
C VAL A 2 21.08 2.06 22.44
N ASP A 3 20.82 3.16 21.73
CA ASP A 3 20.26 4.38 22.35
C ASP A 3 18.89 4.03 22.98
N PRO A 4 18.63 4.38 24.24
CA PRO A 4 17.34 4.12 24.87
C PRO A 4 16.23 4.88 24.14
N ALA A 5 15.03 4.27 24.08
CA ALA A 5 13.86 4.91 23.51
C ALA A 5 13.63 6.30 24.15
N PRO A 6 13.31 7.34 23.37
CA PRO A 6 13.15 8.69 23.90
C PRO A 6 11.93 8.80 24.80
N GLU A 7 12.08 9.54 25.91
CA GLU A 7 10.97 9.89 26.79
C GLU A 7 9.89 10.69 26.03
N THR A 8 8.64 10.36 26.31
CA THR A 8 7.45 10.82 25.58
C THR A 8 7.15 12.29 25.89
N THR A 9 7.52 13.20 25.00
CA THR A 9 6.94 14.55 25.01
C THR A 9 6.33 14.78 23.62
N SER A 10 5.01 14.61 23.49
CA SER A 10 4.28 14.91 22.26
C SER A 10 4.25 16.43 22.06
N LYS A 11 5.25 16.96 21.36
CA LYS A 11 5.27 18.34 20.91
C LYS A 11 4.48 18.43 19.61
N ILE A 12 3.45 19.27 19.55
CA ILE A 12 2.76 19.56 18.29
C ILE A 12 3.77 20.23 17.35
N LEU A 13 4.11 19.53 16.28
CA LEU A 13 4.99 20.06 15.24
C LEU A 13 4.13 20.87 14.26
N LEU A 14 4.43 22.17 14.14
CA LEU A 14 3.73 23.02 13.18
C LEU A 14 4.54 23.14 11.89
N PRO A 15 3.91 22.94 10.71
CA PRO A 15 4.57 23.17 9.43
C PRO A 15 4.81 24.67 9.20
N ILE A 16 5.84 25.01 8.42
CA ILE A 16 6.04 26.39 7.95
C ILE A 16 5.05 26.76 6.85
N ILE A 17 4.57 25.77 6.09
CA ILE A 17 3.52 25.91 5.08
C ILE A 17 2.82 24.55 4.90
N THR A 18 1.52 24.56 4.63
CA THR A 18 0.72 23.36 4.41
C THR A 18 -0.34 23.58 3.34
N SER A 19 -0.71 22.51 2.63
CA SER A 19 -1.80 22.52 1.65
C SER A 19 -3.19 22.29 2.27
N ALA A 20 -3.30 22.14 3.59
CA ALA A 20 -4.58 21.85 4.25
C ALA A 20 -5.67 22.88 3.90
N ASP A 21 -5.29 24.17 3.73
CA ASP A 21 -6.20 25.27 3.41
C ASP A 21 -6.27 25.60 1.90
N LEU A 22 -5.58 24.80 1.06
CA LEU A 22 -5.56 25.01 -0.39
C LEU A 22 -6.61 24.19 -1.15
N GLY A 23 -7.36 23.34 -0.42
CA GLY A 23 -8.41 22.51 -1.00
C GLY A 23 -7.90 21.30 -1.80
N TRP A 24 -6.65 20.89 -1.62
CA TRP A 24 -6.12 19.68 -2.24
C TRP A 24 -6.81 18.44 -1.65
N LYS A 25 -7.38 17.60 -2.52
CA LYS A 25 -8.26 16.50 -2.09
C LYS A 25 -7.57 15.14 -2.02
N SER A 26 -6.57 14.93 -2.88
CA SER A 26 -5.94 13.62 -3.06
C SER A 26 -4.80 13.38 -2.09
N ILE A 27 -4.11 14.44 -1.67
CA ILE A 27 -2.95 14.40 -0.77
C ILE A 27 -2.89 15.66 0.08
N THR A 28 -2.19 15.59 1.21
CA THR A 28 -1.78 16.76 1.97
C THR A 28 -0.26 16.89 1.90
N VAL A 29 0.22 18.09 1.62
CA VAL A 29 1.65 18.40 1.56
C VAL A 29 1.97 19.49 2.58
N ALA A 30 3.03 19.28 3.35
CA ALA A 30 3.48 20.23 4.36
C ALA A 30 5.02 20.30 4.40
N GLU A 31 5.55 21.49 4.60
CA GLU A 31 6.99 21.70 4.75
C GLU A 31 7.31 22.05 6.19
N PHE A 32 8.32 21.39 6.76
CA PHE A 32 8.74 21.57 8.14
C PHE A 32 10.20 22.00 8.22
N LYS A 33 10.47 22.90 9.17
CA LYS A 33 11.83 23.21 9.65
C LYS A 33 11.82 23.10 11.17
N LEU A 34 12.56 22.17 11.70
CA LEU A 34 12.55 21.84 13.12
C LEU A 34 13.97 21.84 13.68
N PRO A 35 14.17 22.31 14.90
CA PRO A 35 15.43 22.13 15.63
C PRO A 35 15.60 20.65 16.02
N PRO A 36 16.81 20.25 16.47
CA PRO A 36 17.00 18.93 17.04
C PRO A 36 15.96 18.60 18.10
N GLY A 37 15.46 17.36 18.09
CA GLY A 37 14.40 16.96 19.00
C GLY A 37 13.90 15.55 18.79
N ASN A 38 12.85 15.20 19.55
CA ASN A 38 12.17 13.92 19.50
C ASN A 38 10.72 14.11 19.10
N SER A 39 10.14 13.15 18.38
CA SER A 39 8.71 13.10 18.09
C SER A 39 8.21 11.67 18.06
N ASN A 40 6.98 11.48 18.54
CA ASN A 40 6.27 10.20 18.50
C ASN A 40 4.86 10.45 18.01
N PHE A 41 4.40 9.67 17.05
CA PHE A 41 3.03 9.74 16.53
C PHE A 41 2.66 8.43 15.81
N THR A 42 1.37 8.23 15.62
CA THR A 42 0.86 7.14 14.78
C THR A 42 -0.01 7.75 13.69
N PRO A 43 0.37 7.60 12.41
CA PRO A 43 -0.47 8.07 11.30
C PRO A 43 -1.61 7.06 11.09
N ASP A 44 -2.81 7.36 11.59
CA ASP A 44 -3.91 6.39 11.62
C ASP A 44 -4.52 6.11 10.23
N LEU A 45 -4.67 7.13 9.40
CA LEU A 45 -5.44 7.07 8.16
C LEU A 45 -4.65 7.40 6.89
N GLU A 46 -3.35 7.69 7.02
CA GLU A 46 -2.53 8.21 5.93
C GLU A 46 -1.16 7.54 5.90
N HIS A 47 -0.70 7.19 4.71
CA HIS A 47 0.70 6.86 4.46
C HIS A 47 1.50 8.16 4.36
N THR A 48 2.70 8.17 4.87
CA THR A 48 3.53 9.38 4.90
C THR A 48 4.84 9.17 4.13
N ILE A 49 5.13 10.07 3.19
CA ILE A 49 6.44 10.19 2.53
C ILE A 49 7.10 11.44 3.09
N ALA A 50 8.32 11.32 3.55
CA ALA A 50 9.13 12.47 3.91
C ALA A 50 10.36 12.57 3.01
N LEU A 51 10.52 13.73 2.36
CA LEU A 51 11.69 14.07 1.54
C LEU A 51 12.59 15.04 2.30
N CYS A 52 13.82 14.64 2.57
CA CYS A 52 14.81 15.50 3.23
C CYS A 52 15.21 16.67 2.32
N LEU A 53 15.05 17.88 2.82
CA LEU A 53 15.43 19.15 2.18
C LEU A 53 16.59 19.83 2.89
N ALA A 54 17.09 19.29 4.00
CA ALA A 54 18.12 19.90 4.82
C ALA A 54 19.39 20.20 4.00
N PRO A 55 19.94 21.43 4.09
CA PRO A 55 21.11 21.83 3.30
C PRO A 55 22.40 21.13 3.76
N LYS A 56 22.43 20.64 4.99
CA LYS A 56 23.55 19.90 5.59
C LYS A 56 23.06 18.54 6.07
N PRO A 57 23.87 17.49 5.90
CA PRO A 57 23.55 16.18 6.46
C PRO A 57 23.43 16.23 7.99
N TYR A 58 22.51 15.45 8.55
CA TYR A 58 22.32 15.35 9.98
C TYR A 58 22.07 13.90 10.41
N ARG A 59 22.38 13.61 11.67
CA ARG A 59 22.14 12.28 12.27
C ARG A 59 20.69 12.16 12.70
N ILE A 60 20.09 11.00 12.41
CA ILE A 60 18.74 10.63 12.82
C ILE A 60 18.72 9.21 13.36
N TRP A 61 17.89 8.99 14.37
CA TRP A 61 17.36 7.70 14.76
C TRP A 61 15.85 7.70 14.54
N GLN A 62 15.31 6.63 13.98
CA GLN A 62 13.88 6.49 13.76
C GLN A 62 13.43 5.03 13.91
N ALA A 63 12.21 4.84 14.40
CA ALA A 63 11.53 3.56 14.44
C ALA A 63 10.13 3.70 13.83
N ILE A 64 9.72 2.71 13.02
CA ILE A 64 8.41 2.63 12.39
C ILE A 64 7.94 1.18 12.52
N GLY A 65 6.88 0.96 13.30
CA GLY A 65 6.46 -0.39 13.70
C GLY A 65 7.55 -1.11 14.47
N ASP A 66 7.92 -2.28 14.00
CA ASP A 66 8.97 -3.14 14.57
C ASP A 66 10.37 -2.90 13.99
N ARG A 67 10.49 -2.01 13.01
CA ARG A 67 11.75 -1.69 12.32
C ARG A 67 12.34 -0.39 12.84
N ASN A 68 13.69 -0.33 12.86
CA ASN A 68 14.39 0.90 13.22
C ASN A 68 15.61 1.15 12.30
N TYR A 69 16.03 2.41 12.30
CA TYR A 69 17.17 2.90 11.54
C TYR A 69 17.93 3.95 12.34
N SER A 70 19.25 3.91 12.28
CA SER A 70 20.13 4.98 12.78
C SER A 70 21.19 5.29 11.73
N GLY A 71 21.25 6.55 11.31
CA GLY A 71 22.16 6.94 10.25
C GLY A 71 22.18 8.45 10.00
N ILE A 72 22.64 8.81 8.82
CA ILE A 72 22.75 10.20 8.37
C ILE A 72 21.75 10.41 7.24
N TYR A 73 20.92 11.44 7.38
CA TYR A 73 20.07 11.94 6.31
C TYR A 73 20.76 13.08 5.57
N SER A 74 20.55 13.11 4.27
CA SER A 74 21.04 14.12 3.35
C SER A 74 19.92 14.59 2.43
N LYS A 75 20.04 15.76 1.87
CA LYS A 75 19.07 16.28 0.89
C LYS A 75 18.77 15.25 -0.21
N GLY A 76 17.48 15.01 -0.46
CA GLY A 76 16.98 14.04 -1.40
C GLY A 76 16.78 12.62 -0.83
N ASP A 77 17.17 12.35 0.42
CA ASP A 77 16.81 11.09 1.08
C ASP A 77 15.30 11.07 1.36
N ILE A 78 14.67 9.92 1.09
CA ILE A 78 13.24 9.71 1.22
C ILE A 78 12.99 8.63 2.28
N SER A 79 12.01 8.85 3.15
CA SER A 79 11.43 7.80 3.99
C SER A 79 9.95 7.59 3.69
N LEU A 80 9.48 6.36 3.87
CA LEU A 80 8.09 5.97 3.73
C LEU A 80 7.60 5.29 5.01
N SER A 81 6.61 5.90 5.63
CA SER A 81 5.92 5.39 6.81
C SER A 81 4.51 4.94 6.43
N PRO A 82 4.25 3.63 6.38
CA PRO A 82 2.90 3.13 6.19
C PRO A 82 1.95 3.58 7.30
N ALA A 83 0.69 3.78 6.96
CA ALA A 83 -0.36 4.10 7.92
C ALA A 83 -0.49 3.02 9.02
N LYS A 84 -1.03 3.39 10.15
CA LYS A 84 -1.30 2.53 11.32
C LYS A 84 -0.06 1.97 12.03
N LEU A 85 1.14 2.35 11.62
CA LEU A 85 2.36 1.97 12.32
C LEU A 85 2.82 3.10 13.25
N PRO A 86 3.15 2.80 14.52
CA PRO A 86 3.71 3.80 15.43
C PRO A 86 5.08 4.26 14.91
N CYS A 87 5.31 5.57 14.95
CA CYS A 87 6.52 6.22 14.48
C CYS A 87 7.19 6.97 15.63
N SER A 88 8.50 6.81 15.76
CA SER A 88 9.34 7.52 16.73
C SER A 88 10.57 8.06 16.03
N TYR A 89 10.91 9.31 16.28
CA TYR A 89 12.04 9.99 15.68
C TYR A 89 12.89 10.70 16.71
N LYS A 90 14.20 10.65 16.54
CA LYS A 90 15.17 11.46 17.28
C LYS A 90 16.15 12.07 16.28
N VAL A 91 16.10 13.37 16.15
CA VAL A 91 16.88 14.15 15.19
C VAL A 91 17.94 14.94 15.94
N TYR A 92 19.20 14.84 15.50
CA TYR A 92 20.37 15.42 16.18
C TYR A 92 20.91 16.69 15.50
N GLY A 93 20.24 17.17 14.47
CA GLY A 93 20.58 18.40 13.74
C GLY A 93 19.32 19.14 13.32
N ASP A 94 19.50 20.27 12.64
CA ASP A 94 18.37 21.01 12.06
C ASP A 94 17.72 20.17 10.97
N ASP A 95 16.45 19.84 11.16
CA ASP A 95 15.65 19.06 10.25
C ASP A 95 14.86 19.97 9.31
N HIS A 96 14.93 19.68 8.03
CA HIS A 96 14.14 20.35 7.01
C HIS A 96 13.63 19.30 6.05
N TYR A 97 12.30 19.13 5.97
CA TYR A 97 11.71 18.12 5.10
C TYR A 97 10.35 18.55 4.54
N LEU A 98 10.00 17.93 3.43
CA LEU A 98 8.66 17.96 2.85
C LEU A 98 7.94 16.68 3.23
N GLU A 99 6.79 16.81 3.87
CA GLU A 99 5.90 15.71 4.20
C GLU A 99 4.78 15.64 3.17
N ILE A 100 4.51 14.45 2.64
CA ILE A 100 3.38 14.17 1.75
C ILE A 100 2.57 13.05 2.39
N LYS A 101 1.32 13.36 2.75
CA LYS A 101 0.37 12.41 3.31
C LYS A 101 -0.60 11.95 2.25
N ILE A 102 -0.74 10.63 2.14
CA ILE A 102 -1.62 9.97 1.18
C ILE A 102 -2.68 9.20 1.97
N PRO A 103 -3.96 9.60 1.93
CA PRO A 103 -5.03 8.87 2.59
C PRO A 103 -5.15 7.43 2.05
N ILE A 104 -5.33 6.45 2.96
CA ILE A 104 -5.48 5.04 2.59
C ILE A 104 -6.49 4.84 1.46
N PRO A 105 -7.75 5.38 1.51
CA PRO A 105 -8.73 5.14 0.45
C PRO A 105 -8.32 5.71 -0.92
N VAL A 106 -7.52 6.78 -0.93
CA VAL A 106 -7.04 7.39 -2.18
C VAL A 106 -6.00 6.49 -2.84
N LEU A 107 -5.04 5.98 -2.06
CA LEU A 107 -4.02 5.06 -2.57
C LEU A 107 -4.63 3.74 -3.04
N GLU A 108 -5.58 3.17 -2.29
CA GLU A 108 -6.29 1.93 -2.65
C GLU A 108 -7.07 2.08 -3.96
N ARG A 109 -7.74 3.21 -4.19
CA ARG A 109 -8.42 3.49 -5.46
C ARG A 109 -7.42 3.50 -6.62
N VAL A 110 -6.30 4.21 -6.51
CA VAL A 110 -5.26 4.24 -7.55
C VAL A 110 -4.68 2.85 -7.78
N ALA A 111 -4.46 2.08 -6.71
CA ALA A 111 -3.96 0.72 -6.81
C ALA A 111 -4.94 -0.20 -7.57
N THR A 112 -6.23 -0.09 -7.32
CA THR A 112 -7.27 -0.85 -8.04
C THR A 112 -7.27 -0.50 -9.54
N GLU A 113 -7.17 0.79 -9.89
CA GLU A 113 -7.12 1.24 -11.29
C GLU A 113 -5.85 0.77 -12.02
N VAL A 114 -4.68 0.86 -11.37
CA VAL A 114 -3.38 0.52 -11.97
C VAL A 114 -3.16 -0.99 -12.07
N MET A 115 -3.56 -1.75 -11.06
CA MET A 115 -3.29 -3.18 -10.96
C MET A 115 -4.41 -4.04 -11.54
N ASN A 116 -5.55 -3.43 -11.91
CA ASN A 116 -6.75 -4.09 -12.44
C ASN A 116 -7.19 -5.32 -11.61
N ARG A 117 -7.09 -5.21 -10.29
CA ARG A 117 -7.40 -6.25 -9.30
C ARG A 117 -8.09 -5.64 -8.09
N ASP A 118 -9.07 -6.34 -7.54
CA ASP A 118 -9.58 -6.06 -6.20
C ASP A 118 -8.46 -6.37 -5.18
N LEU A 119 -7.81 -5.34 -4.72
CA LEU A 119 -6.74 -5.44 -3.73
C LEU A 119 -7.36 -5.46 -2.33
N ASN A 120 -7.76 -6.64 -1.86
CA ASN A 120 -8.28 -6.79 -0.50
C ASN A 120 -7.26 -6.44 0.60
N ARG A 121 -5.98 -6.27 0.28
CA ARG A 121 -4.93 -5.79 1.19
C ARG A 121 -3.76 -5.20 0.41
N LEU A 122 -3.76 -3.89 0.27
CA LEU A 122 -2.57 -3.15 -0.13
C LEU A 122 -1.71 -2.93 1.12
N GLU A 123 -0.50 -3.46 1.13
CA GLU A 123 0.50 -3.16 2.16
C GLU A 123 1.69 -2.47 1.51
N LEU A 124 2.17 -1.40 2.14
CA LEU A 124 3.42 -0.76 1.77
C LEU A 124 4.54 -1.23 2.71
N ARG A 125 5.74 -1.40 2.16
CA ARG A 125 6.92 -1.63 2.99
C ARG A 125 7.36 -0.32 3.64
N THR A 126 7.82 -0.39 4.88
CA THR A 126 8.52 0.71 5.53
C THR A 126 9.86 0.94 4.84
N GLU A 127 10.16 2.20 4.51
CA GLU A 127 11.47 2.60 4.00
C GLU A 127 12.02 3.75 4.85
N PHE A 128 13.26 3.62 5.29
CA PHE A 128 13.88 4.63 6.15
C PHE A 128 14.72 5.63 5.39
N ARG A 129 15.45 5.14 4.39
CA ARG A 129 16.34 5.97 3.59
C ARG A 129 16.46 5.37 2.20
N ASP A 130 15.91 6.06 1.24
CA ASP A 130 15.96 5.68 -0.17
C ASP A 130 16.26 6.90 -1.05
N ARG A 131 16.68 6.64 -2.28
CA ARG A 131 16.91 7.62 -3.34
C ARG A 131 16.04 7.25 -4.53
N HIS A 132 14.97 8.01 -4.72
CA HIS A 132 14.03 7.76 -5.79
C HIS A 132 13.80 9.00 -6.65
N PRO A 133 14.54 9.17 -7.76
CA PRO A 133 14.55 10.42 -8.53
C PRO A 133 13.18 10.87 -9.01
N GLN A 134 12.28 9.94 -9.42
CA GLN A 134 10.93 10.31 -9.88
C GLN A 134 10.06 10.82 -8.73
N ILE A 135 10.13 10.18 -7.56
CA ILE A 135 9.38 10.64 -6.37
C ILE A 135 9.93 11.99 -5.91
N GLU A 136 11.26 12.16 -5.87
CA GLU A 136 11.89 13.43 -5.52
C GLU A 136 11.44 14.56 -6.47
N GLN A 137 11.45 14.33 -7.79
CA GLN A 137 10.99 15.33 -8.77
C GLN A 137 9.54 15.71 -8.58
N LEU A 138 8.64 14.74 -8.42
CA LEU A 138 7.22 14.99 -8.20
C LEU A 138 6.98 15.74 -6.87
N ALA A 139 7.68 15.36 -5.81
CA ALA A 139 7.62 16.02 -4.52
C ALA A 139 8.09 17.48 -4.61
N MET A 140 9.16 17.77 -5.37
CA MET A 140 9.65 19.13 -5.58
C MET A 140 8.70 19.98 -6.42
N ILE A 141 7.99 19.39 -7.39
CA ILE A 141 6.94 20.10 -8.14
C ILE A 141 5.76 20.42 -7.20
N LEU A 142 5.30 19.45 -6.41
CA LEU A 142 4.23 19.66 -5.41
C LEU A 142 4.63 20.72 -4.39
N ARG A 143 5.88 20.75 -3.94
CA ARG A 143 6.43 21.81 -3.09
C ARG A 143 6.35 23.17 -3.77
N SER A 144 6.69 23.26 -5.05
CA SER A 144 6.59 24.51 -5.81
C SER A 144 5.14 25.02 -5.87
N GLU A 145 4.17 24.13 -6.12
CA GLU A 145 2.75 24.47 -6.12
C GLU A 145 2.25 24.87 -4.72
N LEU A 146 2.75 24.21 -3.67
CA LEU A 146 2.45 24.57 -2.29
C LEU A 146 2.86 26.03 -2.01
N HIS A 147 4.04 26.43 -2.45
CA HIS A 147 4.53 27.82 -2.28
C HIS A 147 3.82 28.85 -3.16
N ARG A 148 3.20 28.43 -4.28
CA ARG A 148 2.31 29.31 -5.08
C ARG A 148 0.96 29.54 -4.40
N GLY A 149 0.55 28.64 -3.54
CA GLY A 149 -0.70 28.76 -2.82
C GLY A 149 -1.93 28.74 -3.74
N LYS A 150 -2.83 29.70 -3.57
CA LYS A 150 -4.08 29.80 -4.34
C LYS A 150 -3.89 30.19 -5.81
N ASP A 151 -2.73 30.71 -6.16
CA ASP A 151 -2.36 31.08 -7.54
C ASP A 151 -1.80 29.90 -8.36
N GLY A 152 -1.86 28.69 -7.80
CA GLY A 152 -1.39 27.45 -8.45
C GLY A 152 -2.29 27.00 -9.62
N MET A 153 -1.85 25.94 -10.31
CA MET A 153 -2.47 25.40 -11.55
C MET A 153 -3.84 24.70 -11.34
N GLY A 154 -4.40 24.76 -10.13
CA GLY A 154 -5.70 24.19 -9.82
C GLY A 154 -5.69 22.70 -9.52
N GLN A 155 -6.86 22.20 -9.10
CA GLN A 155 -7.04 20.84 -8.55
C GLN A 155 -6.64 19.73 -9.54
N LEU A 156 -6.97 19.87 -10.82
CA LEU A 156 -6.66 18.86 -11.84
C LEU A 156 -5.15 18.60 -11.95
N TYR A 157 -4.35 19.65 -11.89
CA TYR A 157 -2.90 19.53 -11.96
C TYR A 157 -2.33 18.83 -10.73
N ILE A 158 -2.80 19.22 -9.55
CA ILE A 158 -2.40 18.58 -8.27
C ILE A 158 -2.81 17.11 -8.26
N ASP A 159 -4.03 16.77 -8.69
CA ASP A 159 -4.48 15.38 -8.75
C ASP A 159 -3.66 14.54 -9.73
N SER A 160 -3.23 15.13 -10.86
CA SER A 160 -2.36 14.45 -11.82
C SER A 160 -0.97 14.15 -11.24
N LEU A 161 -0.38 15.11 -10.53
CA LEU A 161 0.90 14.93 -9.84
C LEU A 161 0.79 13.89 -8.71
N ALA A 162 -0.30 13.96 -7.93
CA ALA A 162 -0.58 13.00 -6.85
C ALA A 162 -0.76 11.59 -7.40
N ASN A 163 -1.50 11.40 -8.49
CA ASN A 163 -1.65 10.11 -9.14
C ASN A 163 -0.31 9.57 -9.64
N ALA A 164 0.51 10.40 -10.31
CA ALA A 164 1.85 10.00 -10.75
C ALA A 164 2.74 9.58 -9.56
N LEU A 165 2.69 10.33 -8.45
CA LEU A 165 3.42 10.00 -7.22
C LEU A 165 2.95 8.65 -6.65
N MET A 166 1.64 8.44 -6.51
CA MET A 166 1.06 7.22 -5.99
C MET A 166 1.38 5.99 -6.85
N VAL A 167 1.39 6.12 -8.17
CA VAL A 167 1.79 5.04 -9.09
C VAL A 167 3.25 4.64 -8.85
N ASN A 168 4.17 5.60 -8.66
CA ASN A 168 5.57 5.29 -8.32
C ASN A 168 5.68 4.60 -6.95
N VAL A 169 4.94 5.09 -5.94
CA VAL A 169 4.90 4.46 -4.60
C VAL A 169 4.40 3.02 -4.69
N LEU A 170 3.31 2.79 -5.40
CA LEU A 170 2.75 1.44 -5.58
C LEU A 170 3.72 0.51 -6.30
N ARG A 171 4.37 0.98 -7.36
CA ARG A 171 5.31 0.18 -8.14
C ARG A 171 6.52 -0.28 -7.32
N ASP A 172 7.08 0.64 -6.52
CA ASP A 172 8.40 0.41 -5.93
C ASP A 172 8.33 0.05 -4.43
N TYR A 173 7.21 0.34 -3.73
CA TYR A 173 7.08 0.09 -2.29
C TYR A 173 5.88 -0.79 -1.91
N SER A 174 5.01 -1.21 -2.83
CA SER A 174 3.94 -2.13 -2.46
C SER A 174 4.47 -3.54 -2.20
N ILE A 175 4.00 -4.14 -1.11
CA ILE A 175 4.13 -5.56 -0.85
C ILE A 175 2.81 -6.18 -1.33
N ILE A 176 2.83 -6.74 -2.53
CA ILE A 176 1.74 -7.62 -2.95
C ILE A 176 1.95 -8.91 -2.18
N LYS A 177 1.27 -9.07 -1.04
CA LYS A 177 1.18 -10.41 -0.47
C LYS A 177 0.48 -11.27 -1.52
N PRO A 178 1.08 -12.42 -1.94
CA PRO A 178 0.30 -13.41 -2.64
C PRO A 178 -0.91 -13.62 -1.75
N GLN A 179 -2.10 -13.32 -2.24
CA GLN A 179 -3.29 -13.80 -1.57
C GLN A 179 -3.04 -15.28 -1.34
N ALA A 180 -2.92 -15.69 -0.07
CA ALA A 180 -3.49 -16.97 0.27
C ALA A 180 -4.91 -16.82 -0.25
N THR A 181 -5.19 -17.41 -1.38
CA THR A 181 -6.48 -17.36 -2.03
C THR A 181 -7.49 -17.91 -1.03
N ILE A 182 -8.04 -17.01 -0.21
CA ILE A 182 -9.36 -17.25 0.34
C ILE A 182 -10.22 -17.13 -0.90
N TYR A 183 -10.54 -18.27 -1.45
CA TYR A 183 -11.35 -18.47 -2.63
C TYR A 183 -12.74 -17.88 -2.37
N GLU A 184 -12.88 -16.55 -2.47
CA GLU A 184 -14.19 -15.89 -2.47
C GLU A 184 -14.87 -16.03 -3.83
N GLY A 185 -14.86 -17.21 -4.40
CA GLY A 185 -15.51 -17.43 -5.69
C GLY A 185 -15.47 -18.85 -6.23
N GLY A 186 -14.70 -19.76 -5.63
CA GLY A 186 -14.63 -21.18 -6.02
C GLY A 186 -15.26 -22.11 -4.96
N LEU A 187 -15.38 -23.38 -5.30
CA LEU A 187 -15.64 -24.45 -4.33
C LEU A 187 -14.43 -24.56 -3.39
N SER A 188 -14.66 -24.88 -2.11
CA SER A 188 -13.57 -25.28 -1.22
C SER A 188 -12.81 -26.47 -1.82
N ASP A 189 -11.52 -26.63 -1.53
CA ASP A 189 -10.73 -27.75 -2.03
C ASP A 189 -11.40 -29.11 -1.77
N ARG A 190 -12.00 -29.25 -0.59
CA ARG A 190 -12.78 -30.44 -0.20
C ARG A 190 -13.99 -30.64 -1.11
N SER A 191 -14.77 -29.59 -1.37
CA SER A 191 -15.98 -29.64 -2.21
C SER A 191 -15.63 -29.85 -3.67
N LEU A 192 -14.52 -29.28 -4.14
CA LEU A 192 -14.00 -29.49 -5.48
C LEU A 192 -13.54 -30.95 -5.66
N PHE A 193 -12.81 -31.49 -4.68
CA PHE A 193 -12.37 -32.88 -4.70
C PHE A 193 -13.55 -33.86 -4.71
N GLN A 194 -14.56 -33.63 -3.87
CA GLN A 194 -15.79 -34.42 -3.86
C GLN A 194 -16.53 -34.39 -5.21
N ALA A 195 -16.59 -33.22 -5.84
CA ALA A 195 -17.24 -33.09 -7.15
C ALA A 195 -16.45 -33.85 -8.25
N ILE A 196 -15.13 -33.76 -8.25
CA ILE A 196 -14.26 -34.48 -9.20
C ILE A 196 -14.36 -35.99 -8.98
N GLU A 197 -14.28 -36.46 -7.74
CA GLU A 197 -14.40 -37.88 -7.40
C GLU A 197 -15.77 -38.45 -7.82
N TYR A 198 -16.85 -37.67 -7.64
CA TYR A 198 -18.17 -38.06 -8.12
C TYR A 198 -18.22 -38.19 -9.63
N ILE A 199 -17.62 -37.25 -10.37
CA ILE A 199 -17.52 -37.29 -11.84
C ILE A 199 -16.76 -38.53 -12.28
N ASP A 200 -15.59 -38.79 -11.71
CA ASP A 200 -14.73 -39.94 -12.06
C ASP A 200 -15.45 -41.29 -11.84
N HIS A 201 -16.24 -41.42 -10.78
CA HIS A 201 -16.98 -42.64 -10.49
C HIS A 201 -18.21 -42.82 -11.38
N HIS A 202 -18.71 -41.77 -12.04
CA HIS A 202 -19.93 -41.79 -12.83
C HIS A 202 -19.69 -41.47 -14.33
N LEU A 203 -18.44 -41.52 -14.79
CA LEU A 203 -18.09 -41.20 -16.18
C LEU A 203 -18.87 -41.96 -17.24
N SER A 204 -19.39 -43.17 -16.91
CA SER A 204 -20.20 -44.01 -17.84
C SER A 204 -21.69 -43.62 -17.83
N GLN A 205 -22.11 -42.64 -17.02
CA GLN A 205 -23.48 -42.21 -16.84
C GLN A 205 -23.69 -40.75 -17.20
N SER A 206 -24.93 -40.35 -17.50
CA SER A 206 -25.28 -38.95 -17.69
C SER A 206 -25.32 -38.23 -16.34
N ILE A 207 -24.31 -37.40 -16.06
CA ILE A 207 -24.20 -36.62 -14.83
C ILE A 207 -24.93 -35.30 -15.01
N LYS A 208 -25.89 -35.02 -14.12
CA LYS A 208 -26.60 -33.73 -14.07
C LYS A 208 -25.97 -32.82 -13.03
N LEU A 209 -26.00 -31.50 -13.31
CA LEU A 209 -25.53 -30.48 -12.38
C LEU A 209 -26.18 -30.56 -10.99
N GLU A 210 -27.40 -31.07 -10.96
CA GLU A 210 -28.21 -31.27 -9.74
C GLU A 210 -27.62 -32.38 -8.86
N ASP A 211 -27.11 -33.44 -9.49
CA ASP A 211 -26.49 -34.58 -8.80
C ASP A 211 -25.21 -34.13 -8.09
N LEU A 212 -24.37 -33.36 -8.79
CA LEU A 212 -23.14 -32.78 -8.25
C LEU A 212 -23.42 -31.79 -7.10
N SER A 213 -24.39 -30.90 -7.29
CA SER A 213 -24.74 -29.91 -6.27
C SER A 213 -25.29 -30.57 -4.98
N ASN A 214 -26.10 -31.60 -5.12
CA ASN A 214 -26.62 -32.38 -4.00
C ASN A 214 -25.52 -33.19 -3.30
N HIS A 215 -24.56 -33.75 -4.06
CA HIS A 215 -23.44 -34.49 -3.49
C HIS A 215 -22.53 -33.59 -2.65
N VAL A 216 -22.30 -32.37 -3.12
CA VAL A 216 -21.48 -31.35 -2.41
C VAL A 216 -22.27 -30.59 -1.33
N GLY A 217 -23.62 -30.75 -1.30
CA GLY A 217 -24.47 -30.14 -0.26
C GLY A 217 -24.74 -28.65 -0.43
N ILE A 218 -24.73 -28.11 -1.67
CA ILE A 218 -25.03 -26.71 -1.95
C ILE A 218 -26.08 -26.59 -3.06
N SER A 219 -26.70 -25.39 -3.19
CA SER A 219 -27.70 -25.19 -4.23
C SER A 219 -27.10 -25.26 -5.64
N LYS A 220 -27.84 -25.76 -6.61
CA LYS A 220 -27.45 -25.91 -8.03
C LYS A 220 -26.88 -24.62 -8.64
N PHE A 221 -27.51 -23.47 -8.34
CA PHE A 221 -27.06 -22.17 -8.82
C PHE A 221 -25.71 -21.78 -8.21
N HIS A 222 -25.56 -22.00 -6.91
CA HIS A 222 -24.32 -21.71 -6.18
C HIS A 222 -23.19 -22.62 -6.63
N PHE A 223 -23.45 -23.93 -6.76
CA PHE A 223 -22.48 -24.91 -7.29
C PHE A 223 -21.99 -24.53 -8.69
N SER A 224 -22.90 -24.23 -9.62
CA SER A 224 -22.53 -23.87 -10.99
C SER A 224 -21.58 -22.68 -11.06
N ARG A 225 -21.86 -21.63 -10.28
CA ARG A 225 -21.03 -20.44 -10.22
C ARG A 225 -19.65 -20.74 -9.62
N LEU A 226 -19.62 -21.43 -8.48
CA LEU A 226 -18.38 -21.73 -7.76
C LEU A 226 -17.51 -22.75 -8.52
N PHE A 227 -18.11 -23.78 -9.09
CA PHE A 227 -17.42 -24.82 -9.84
C PHE A 227 -16.75 -24.27 -11.12
N LYS A 228 -17.47 -23.41 -11.85
CA LYS A 228 -16.92 -22.70 -13.01
C LYS A 228 -15.70 -21.86 -12.63
N ASN A 229 -15.75 -21.14 -11.54
CA ASN A 229 -14.63 -20.32 -11.07
C ASN A 229 -13.44 -21.17 -10.64
N SER A 230 -13.68 -22.32 -9.98
CA SER A 230 -12.62 -23.26 -9.61
C SER A 230 -11.91 -23.85 -10.83
N LEU A 231 -12.68 -24.29 -11.84
CA LEU A 231 -12.10 -24.84 -13.08
C LEU A 231 -11.28 -23.80 -13.85
N LEU A 232 -11.79 -22.58 -14.01
CA LEU A 232 -11.05 -21.50 -14.68
C LEU A 232 -9.72 -21.20 -13.99
N HIS A 233 -9.68 -21.21 -12.68
CA HIS A 233 -8.45 -20.99 -11.93
C HIS A 233 -7.45 -22.13 -12.11
N HIS A 234 -7.86 -23.39 -12.03
CA HIS A 234 -6.99 -24.55 -12.23
C HIS A 234 -6.43 -24.64 -13.65
N ILE A 235 -7.22 -24.27 -14.66
CA ILE A 235 -6.77 -24.20 -16.07
C ILE A 235 -5.72 -23.08 -16.24
N LEU A 236 -5.95 -21.90 -15.65
CA LEU A 236 -5.05 -20.75 -15.73
C LEU A 236 -3.73 -20.98 -14.98
N MET A 237 -3.75 -21.75 -13.89
CA MET A 237 -2.56 -22.03 -13.07
C MET A 237 -1.76 -23.26 -13.54
N GLY A 238 -2.18 -23.93 -14.61
CA GLY A 238 -1.41 -25.02 -15.23
C GLY A 238 -1.26 -26.29 -14.40
N SER A 239 -2.03 -26.45 -13.31
CA SER A 239 -1.78 -27.49 -12.31
C SER A 239 -2.40 -28.86 -12.64
N TYR A 240 -3.23 -28.99 -13.69
CA TYR A 240 -3.98 -30.24 -13.96
C TYR A 240 -4.06 -30.65 -15.42
N THR A 241 -3.19 -30.18 -16.32
CA THR A 241 -3.25 -30.53 -17.74
C THR A 241 -2.68 -31.93 -18.07
N GLN A 242 -2.16 -32.69 -17.11
CA GLN A 242 -1.58 -34.02 -17.39
C GLN A 242 -2.44 -35.24 -17.04
N ARG A 243 -3.64 -35.05 -16.47
CA ARG A 243 -4.50 -36.21 -16.08
C ARG A 243 -5.86 -36.32 -16.78
N PHE A 244 -6.18 -35.41 -17.70
CA PHE A 244 -7.46 -35.42 -18.41
C PHE A 244 -7.39 -35.83 -19.87
N PHE A 245 -6.23 -36.26 -20.36
CA PHE A 245 -6.04 -36.69 -21.76
C PHE A 245 -5.22 -38.00 -21.91
N GLU A 246 -5.36 -38.95 -20.98
CA GLU A 246 -4.96 -40.33 -21.20
C GLU A 246 -6.15 -41.27 -21.15
#